data_ad0d096a39b86950cd238981b426afa1
#
_entry.id   ad0d096a39b86950cd238981b426afa1
#
_cell.length_a   1.000
_cell.length_b   1.000
_cell.length_c   1.000
_cell.angle_alpha   90.00
_cell.angle_beta   90.00
_cell.angle_gamma   90.00
#
_symmetry.space_group_name_H-M   'P 1'
#
loop_
_entity.id
_entity.type
_entity.pdbx_description
1 polymer ?
#
loop_
_entity_poly.entity_id
_entity_poly.type
_entity_poly.pdbx_seq_one_letter_code
_entity_poly.pdbx_strand_id
1 'polypeptide(L)'
;LFQVDMRLRPSGNQGPVATSWESFKHYQTSEAWVWEHLALVNATIITGPESLKADVSEFCKSLKTLRSDEKVMSGLSIMRKRLLASRSMDEKWSLKLGQGKLQDIELLSQMGILMSNENIFGVNSGLMNLHKLKKICAKDLNYLINTYDLLFSVQILSKLLLKEDIKDHELGANGKDLLFKHTDTSSIPLLIEKIAEMTSKSANIISNILPNP
;
A
#
# COMPACT_ATOMS: atom_id res chain seq x y z
N LEU A 1 2.29 -24.46 -8.36
CA LEU A 1 1.22 -23.98 -7.48
C LEU A 1 1.69 -22.70 -6.80
N PHE A 2 0.86 -21.65 -6.79
CA PHE A 2 1.15 -20.42 -6.06
C PHE A 2 0.97 -20.63 -4.56
N GLN A 3 1.84 -20.02 -3.77
CA GLN A 3 1.67 -19.99 -2.32
C GLN A 3 0.57 -18.99 -1.94
N VAL A 4 -0.32 -19.39 -1.03
CA VAL A 4 -1.37 -18.53 -0.49
C VAL A 4 -0.93 -18.03 0.89
N ASP A 5 -0.85 -16.69 1.05
CA ASP A 5 -0.58 -16.08 2.34
C ASP A 5 -1.88 -15.95 3.13
N MET A 6 -1.99 -16.69 4.22
CA MET A 6 -3.18 -16.72 5.08
C MET A 6 -3.01 -15.92 6.38
N ARG A 7 -2.01 -15.06 6.48
CA ARG A 7 -1.73 -14.29 7.72
C ARG A 7 -2.71 -13.17 7.99
N LEU A 8 -3.35 -12.62 6.94
CA LEU A 8 -4.38 -11.58 7.07
C LEU A 8 -5.74 -12.20 7.44
N ARG A 9 -5.86 -12.67 8.67
CA ARG A 9 -7.10 -13.21 9.25
C ARG A 9 -7.21 -12.78 10.72
N PRO A 10 -8.40 -12.82 11.33
CA PRO A 10 -8.58 -12.50 12.75
C PRO A 10 -7.53 -13.20 13.62
N SER A 11 -6.88 -12.43 14.49
CA SER A 11 -5.77 -12.87 15.37
C SER A 11 -4.53 -13.43 14.62
N GLY A 12 -4.39 -13.16 13.32
CA GLY A 12 -3.23 -13.57 12.51
C GLY A 12 -2.92 -15.06 12.62
N ASN A 13 -1.65 -15.42 12.80
CA ASN A 13 -1.23 -16.83 12.89
C ASN A 13 -1.74 -17.56 14.16
N GLN A 14 -2.21 -16.85 15.16
CA GLN A 14 -2.78 -17.42 16.38
C GLN A 14 -4.26 -17.78 16.21
N GLY A 15 -4.94 -17.18 15.23
CA GLY A 15 -6.34 -17.41 14.96
C GLY A 15 -6.61 -18.61 14.04
N PRO A 16 -7.85 -19.14 14.00
CA PRO A 16 -8.24 -20.19 13.09
C PRO A 16 -8.17 -19.73 11.63
N VAL A 17 -7.95 -20.68 10.71
CA VAL A 17 -7.90 -20.42 9.25
C VAL A 17 -9.25 -19.92 8.73
N ALA A 18 -10.35 -20.47 9.30
CA ALA A 18 -11.71 -20.06 9.01
C ALA A 18 -12.41 -19.65 10.30
N THR A 19 -13.24 -18.62 10.22
CA THR A 19 -14.03 -18.12 11.35
C THR A 19 -15.50 -17.97 10.92
N SER A 20 -16.42 -18.06 11.89
CA SER A 20 -17.84 -17.78 11.61
C SER A 20 -18.04 -16.29 11.29
N TRP A 21 -19.13 -15.98 10.57
CA TRP A 21 -19.47 -14.60 10.23
C TRP A 21 -19.65 -13.74 11.48
N GLU A 22 -20.30 -14.23 12.51
CA GLU A 22 -20.49 -13.52 13.76
C GLU A 22 -19.17 -13.24 14.48
N SER A 23 -18.28 -14.22 14.56
CA SER A 23 -16.95 -14.03 15.18
C SER A 23 -16.10 -13.03 14.39
N PHE A 24 -16.20 -13.05 13.05
CA PHE A 24 -15.51 -12.08 12.21
C PHE A 24 -16.01 -10.65 12.49
N LYS A 25 -17.33 -10.43 12.50
CA LYS A 25 -17.90 -9.11 12.82
C LYS A 25 -17.46 -8.63 14.19
N HIS A 26 -17.58 -9.48 15.21
CA HIS A 26 -17.18 -9.16 16.57
C HIS A 26 -15.72 -8.72 16.64
N TYR A 27 -14.82 -9.52 16.06
CA TYR A 27 -13.40 -9.20 16.02
C TYR A 27 -13.12 -7.85 15.35
N GLN A 28 -13.67 -7.62 14.16
CA GLN A 28 -13.43 -6.39 13.41
C GLN A 28 -13.98 -5.13 14.12
N THR A 29 -15.05 -5.26 14.88
CA THR A 29 -15.65 -4.11 15.59
C THR A 29 -15.02 -3.81 16.93
N SER A 30 -14.50 -4.82 17.66
CA SER A 30 -14.05 -4.70 19.04
C SER A 30 -12.54 -4.85 19.25
N GLU A 31 -11.87 -5.69 18.46
CA GLU A 31 -10.49 -6.09 18.71
C GLU A 31 -9.51 -5.64 17.60
N ALA A 32 -9.97 -5.57 16.35
CA ALA A 32 -9.11 -5.31 15.20
C ALA A 32 -8.43 -3.94 15.27
N TRP A 33 -7.17 -3.92 14.89
CA TRP A 33 -6.39 -2.69 14.75
C TRP A 33 -6.75 -1.94 13.46
N VAL A 34 -6.43 -0.66 13.40
CA VAL A 34 -6.67 0.18 12.19
C VAL A 34 -6.05 -0.44 10.94
N TRP A 35 -4.85 -1.01 11.03
CA TRP A 35 -4.16 -1.59 9.89
C TRP A 35 -4.88 -2.82 9.30
N GLU A 36 -5.65 -3.55 10.09
CA GLU A 36 -6.49 -4.65 9.60
C GLU A 36 -7.65 -4.10 8.76
N HIS A 37 -8.24 -2.99 9.18
CA HIS A 37 -9.24 -2.29 8.37
C HIS A 37 -8.63 -1.71 7.08
N LEU A 38 -7.39 -1.19 7.13
CA LEU A 38 -6.67 -0.76 5.93
C LEU A 38 -6.44 -1.91 4.94
N ALA A 39 -6.19 -3.11 5.42
CA ALA A 39 -6.08 -4.29 4.57
C ALA A 39 -7.43 -4.70 3.96
N LEU A 40 -8.53 -4.61 4.73
CA LEU A 40 -9.86 -4.99 4.29
C LEU A 40 -10.42 -4.09 3.18
N VAL A 41 -9.99 -2.84 3.05
CA VAL A 41 -10.48 -1.95 1.97
C VAL A 41 -10.11 -2.46 0.57
N ASN A 42 -9.12 -3.34 0.47
CA ASN A 42 -8.71 -3.99 -0.78
C ASN A 42 -9.20 -5.45 -0.88
N ALA A 43 -10.00 -5.93 0.09
CA ALA A 43 -10.47 -7.29 0.08
C ALA A 43 -11.51 -7.51 -1.02
N THR A 44 -11.40 -8.64 -1.72
CA THR A 44 -12.36 -9.08 -2.73
C THR A 44 -12.93 -10.42 -2.33
N ILE A 45 -14.26 -10.53 -2.36
CA ILE A 45 -14.94 -11.79 -2.04
C ILE A 45 -14.86 -12.71 -3.25
N ILE A 46 -14.14 -13.82 -3.10
CA ILE A 46 -13.91 -14.77 -4.21
C ILE A 46 -15.11 -15.68 -4.41
N THR A 47 -15.68 -16.23 -3.34
CA THR A 47 -16.77 -17.23 -3.40
C THR A 47 -17.65 -17.18 -2.16
N GLY A 48 -18.87 -17.71 -2.27
CA GLY A 48 -19.85 -17.80 -1.18
C GLY A 48 -21.27 -17.56 -1.66
N PRO A 49 -22.28 -17.83 -0.81
CA PRO A 49 -23.68 -17.46 -1.09
C PRO A 49 -23.83 -15.96 -1.31
N GLU A 50 -24.71 -15.55 -2.21
CA GLU A 50 -24.90 -14.11 -2.55
C GLU A 50 -25.37 -13.27 -1.34
N SER A 51 -26.18 -13.84 -0.45
CA SER A 51 -26.57 -13.18 0.80
C SER A 51 -25.36 -12.86 1.67
N LEU A 52 -24.46 -13.82 1.87
CA LEU A 52 -23.25 -13.62 2.66
C LEU A 52 -22.28 -12.62 2.00
N LYS A 53 -22.19 -12.66 0.66
CA LYS A 53 -21.40 -11.65 -0.07
C LYS A 53 -21.93 -10.23 0.14
N ALA A 54 -23.26 -10.07 0.09
CA ALA A 54 -23.91 -8.79 0.36
C ALA A 54 -23.63 -8.32 1.80
N ASP A 55 -23.83 -9.20 2.79
CA ASP A 55 -23.59 -8.90 4.21
C ASP A 55 -22.14 -8.49 4.47
N VAL A 56 -21.17 -9.22 3.92
CA VAL A 56 -19.73 -8.89 4.06
C VAL A 56 -19.41 -7.55 3.40
N SER A 57 -19.96 -7.28 2.21
CA SER A 57 -19.72 -6.03 1.49
C SER A 57 -20.29 -4.83 2.26
N GLU A 58 -21.50 -4.97 2.82
CA GLU A 58 -22.13 -3.93 3.63
C GLU A 58 -21.36 -3.70 4.93
N PHE A 59 -20.95 -4.77 5.59
CA PHE A 59 -20.14 -4.68 6.79
C PHE A 59 -18.79 -3.98 6.53
N CYS A 60 -18.08 -4.34 5.47
CA CYS A 60 -16.83 -3.65 5.10
C CYS A 60 -17.04 -2.14 4.83
N LYS A 61 -18.20 -1.76 4.28
CA LYS A 61 -18.57 -0.34 4.15
C LYS A 61 -18.79 0.31 5.52
N SER A 62 -19.46 -0.37 6.45
CA SER A 62 -19.70 0.16 7.79
C SER A 62 -18.43 0.39 8.60
N LEU A 63 -17.36 -0.39 8.35
CA LEU A 63 -16.06 -0.19 9.00
C LEU A 63 -15.43 1.17 8.66
N LYS A 64 -15.78 1.77 7.52
CA LYS A 64 -15.30 3.11 7.12
C LYS A 64 -15.76 4.22 8.06
N THR A 65 -16.91 4.05 8.71
CA THR A 65 -17.48 5.00 9.66
C THR A 65 -17.23 4.64 11.13
N LEU A 66 -16.60 3.50 11.38
CA LEU A 66 -16.37 3.00 12.73
C LEU A 66 -15.40 3.87 13.54
N ARG A 67 -14.47 4.54 12.87
CA ARG A 67 -13.41 5.32 13.52
C ARG A 67 -13.36 6.73 12.97
N SER A 68 -13.00 7.70 13.82
CA SER A 68 -12.74 9.06 13.34
C SER A 68 -11.46 9.10 12.48
N ASP A 69 -11.38 10.11 11.62
CA ASP A 69 -10.21 10.35 10.77
C ASP A 69 -8.91 10.41 11.58
N GLU A 70 -8.93 11.08 12.74
CA GLU A 70 -7.76 11.21 13.61
C GLU A 70 -7.28 9.85 14.13
N LYS A 71 -8.21 8.94 14.48
CA LYS A 71 -7.86 7.58 14.90
C LYS A 71 -7.26 6.77 13.76
N VAL A 72 -7.79 6.93 12.54
CA VAL A 72 -7.25 6.24 11.35
C VAL A 72 -5.83 6.75 11.05
N MET A 73 -5.62 8.07 11.05
CA MET A 73 -4.31 8.67 10.80
C MET A 73 -3.27 8.27 11.86
N SER A 74 -3.66 8.32 13.14
CA SER A 74 -2.78 7.89 14.25
C SER A 74 -2.44 6.41 14.18
N GLY A 75 -3.42 5.56 13.87
CA GLY A 75 -3.20 4.12 13.69
C GLY A 75 -2.23 3.80 12.55
N LEU A 76 -2.35 4.50 11.41
CA LEU A 76 -1.41 4.37 10.30
C LEU A 76 -0.01 4.85 10.69
N SER A 77 0.11 5.96 11.42
CA SER A 77 1.40 6.50 11.88
C SER A 77 2.13 5.49 12.77
N ILE A 78 1.43 4.89 13.74
CA ILE A 78 1.99 3.84 14.61
C ILE A 78 2.43 2.62 13.80
N MET A 79 1.61 2.17 12.84
CA MET A 79 1.95 1.04 12.00
C MET A 79 3.19 1.34 11.14
N ARG A 80 3.23 2.50 10.50
CA ARG A 80 4.37 2.95 9.69
C ARG A 80 5.66 2.93 10.51
N LYS A 81 5.65 3.46 11.74
CA LYS A 81 6.80 3.44 12.64
C LYS A 81 7.26 2.01 12.97
N ARG A 82 6.33 1.09 13.27
CA ARG A 82 6.65 -0.33 13.52
C ARG A 82 7.28 -1.01 12.31
N LEU A 83 6.72 -0.78 11.13
CA LEU A 83 7.26 -1.32 9.87
C LEU A 83 8.68 -0.81 9.59
N LEU A 84 8.96 0.45 9.85
CA LEU A 84 10.29 1.03 9.68
C LEU A 84 11.31 0.49 10.70
N ALA A 85 10.88 0.28 11.95
CA ALA A 85 11.74 -0.26 13.00
C ALA A 85 12.10 -1.74 12.81
N SER A 86 11.24 -2.52 12.14
CA SER A 86 11.44 -3.96 11.94
C SER A 86 12.38 -4.32 10.78
N ARG A 87 13.02 -3.33 10.12
CA ARG A 87 13.78 -3.55 8.88
C ARG A 87 15.29 -3.49 9.06
N SER A 88 15.98 -4.39 8.36
CA SER A 88 17.39 -4.25 8.03
C SER A 88 17.56 -3.16 6.94
N MET A 89 18.54 -2.28 7.11
CA MET A 89 18.71 -1.03 6.32
C MET A 89 19.33 -1.23 4.93
N ASP A 90 19.44 -2.43 4.35
CA ASP A 90 20.46 -2.70 3.34
C ASP A 90 19.99 -3.26 1.99
N GLU A 91 18.97 -2.65 1.37
CA GLU A 91 18.70 -2.97 -0.04
C GLU A 91 18.43 -1.71 -0.86
N LYS A 92 19.45 -1.24 -1.58
CA LYS A 92 19.35 -0.12 -2.55
C LYS A 92 18.23 -0.33 -3.58
N TRP A 93 17.92 -1.57 -3.92
CA TRP A 93 16.88 -1.98 -4.88
C TRP A 93 15.56 -2.43 -4.25
N SER A 94 15.41 -2.37 -2.93
CA SER A 94 14.10 -2.61 -2.32
C SER A 94 13.12 -1.50 -2.67
N LEU A 95 12.34 -1.69 -3.73
CA LEU A 95 11.34 -0.72 -4.22
C LEU A 95 10.06 -0.76 -3.39
N LYS A 96 9.76 -1.92 -2.81
CA LYS A 96 8.50 -2.15 -2.09
C LYS A 96 8.51 -1.59 -0.69
N LEU A 97 9.58 -1.87 0.04
CA LEU A 97 9.65 -1.64 1.48
C LEU A 97 10.54 -0.43 1.81
N GLY A 98 10.05 0.56 2.54
CA GLY A 98 10.82 1.75 2.99
C GLY A 98 9.99 3.02 2.99
N GLN A 99 10.57 4.07 3.55
CA GLN A 99 9.92 5.38 3.58
C GLN A 99 9.74 5.91 2.17
N GLY A 100 8.52 6.38 1.86
CA GLY A 100 8.17 6.92 0.55
C GLY A 100 8.17 5.92 -0.60
N LYS A 101 8.32 4.61 -0.33
CA LYS A 101 8.30 3.53 -1.32
C LYS A 101 6.88 2.97 -1.52
N LEU A 102 6.72 1.96 -2.38
CA LEU A 102 5.42 1.43 -2.79
C LEU A 102 4.49 1.16 -1.60
N GLN A 103 4.93 0.37 -0.61
CA GLN A 103 4.09 0.05 0.54
C GLN A 103 3.67 1.27 1.36
N ASP A 104 4.55 2.26 1.50
CA ASP A 104 4.27 3.48 2.25
C ASP A 104 3.18 4.32 1.55
N ILE A 105 3.25 4.41 0.22
CA ILE A 105 2.23 5.09 -0.61
C ILE A 105 0.93 4.29 -0.63
N GLU A 106 1.00 2.96 -0.74
CA GLU A 106 -0.18 2.07 -0.68
C GLU A 106 -0.93 2.19 0.64
N LEU A 107 -0.22 2.23 1.77
CA LEU A 107 -0.82 2.42 3.09
C LEU A 107 -1.50 3.79 3.22
N LEU A 108 -0.87 4.83 2.70
CA LEU A 108 -1.48 6.17 2.65
C LEU A 108 -2.76 6.17 1.80
N SER A 109 -2.72 5.51 0.65
CA SER A 109 -3.89 5.34 -0.22
C SER A 109 -5.01 4.55 0.45
N GLN A 110 -4.69 3.43 1.11
CA GLN A 110 -5.66 2.64 1.87
C GLN A 110 -6.33 3.47 2.97
N MET A 111 -5.58 4.34 3.64
CA MET A 111 -6.16 5.31 4.56
C MET A 111 -7.18 6.21 3.85
N GLY A 112 -6.85 6.73 2.68
CA GLY A 112 -7.78 7.53 1.88
C GLY A 112 -9.04 6.77 1.48
N ILE A 113 -8.93 5.48 1.15
CA ILE A 113 -10.09 4.63 0.86
C ILE A 113 -10.92 4.39 2.12
N LEU A 114 -10.27 4.11 3.25
CA LEU A 114 -10.96 3.86 4.53
C LEU A 114 -11.73 5.11 5.02
N MET A 115 -11.21 6.30 4.74
CA MET A 115 -11.85 7.59 5.07
C MET A 115 -12.90 8.04 4.03
N SER A 116 -13.13 7.27 2.97
CA SER A 116 -14.10 7.58 1.92
C SER A 116 -15.48 7.05 2.25
N ASN A 117 -16.51 7.85 2.00
CA ASN A 117 -17.89 7.38 2.01
C ASN A 117 -18.29 6.68 0.70
N GLU A 118 -17.47 6.79 -0.34
CA GLU A 118 -17.69 6.19 -1.65
C GLU A 118 -17.04 4.80 -1.73
N ASN A 119 -17.52 3.97 -2.65
CA ASN A 119 -16.90 2.69 -2.95
C ASN A 119 -15.81 2.88 -4.01
N ILE A 120 -14.61 3.24 -3.54
CA ILE A 120 -13.43 3.50 -4.38
C ILE A 120 -12.37 2.43 -4.15
N PHE A 121 -11.59 2.13 -5.21
CA PHE A 121 -10.54 1.12 -5.19
C PHE A 121 -9.28 1.64 -5.88
N GLY A 122 -8.15 1.04 -5.52
CA GLY A 122 -6.85 1.30 -6.13
C GLY A 122 -6.14 2.53 -5.56
N VAL A 123 -4.83 2.57 -5.81
CA VAL A 123 -3.93 3.56 -5.19
C VAL A 123 -4.30 4.99 -5.56
N ASN A 124 -4.53 5.24 -6.83
CA ASN A 124 -4.86 6.58 -7.31
C ASN A 124 -6.16 7.12 -6.70
N SER A 125 -7.20 6.27 -6.62
CA SER A 125 -8.50 6.67 -6.04
C SER A 125 -8.39 7.03 -4.57
N GLY A 126 -7.61 6.28 -3.79
CA GLY A 126 -7.37 6.58 -2.38
C GLY A 126 -6.61 7.89 -2.18
N LEU A 127 -5.56 8.12 -2.97
CA LEU A 127 -4.81 9.39 -2.93
C LEU A 127 -5.68 10.57 -3.39
N MET A 128 -6.50 10.40 -4.43
CA MET A 128 -7.45 11.42 -4.86
C MET A 128 -8.48 11.76 -3.78
N ASN A 129 -8.94 10.76 -3.01
CA ASN A 129 -9.85 11.02 -1.90
C ASN A 129 -9.18 11.84 -0.79
N LEU A 130 -7.91 11.59 -0.47
CA LEU A 130 -7.17 12.43 0.47
C LEU A 130 -7.07 13.89 -0.01
N HIS A 131 -6.96 14.10 -1.32
CA HIS A 131 -7.00 15.44 -1.89
C HIS A 131 -8.39 16.08 -1.76
N LYS A 132 -9.47 15.34 -2.05
CA LYS A 132 -10.87 15.81 -1.81
C LYS A 132 -11.10 16.20 -0.34
N LEU A 133 -10.52 15.43 0.59
CA LEU A 133 -10.57 15.69 2.04
C LEU A 133 -9.59 16.81 2.50
N LYS A 134 -8.91 17.48 1.57
CA LYS A 134 -7.91 18.54 1.84
C LYS A 134 -6.75 18.10 2.75
N LYS A 135 -6.45 16.81 2.79
CA LYS A 135 -5.30 16.25 3.52
C LYS A 135 -4.00 16.39 2.74
N ILE A 136 -4.06 16.43 1.41
CA ILE A 136 -2.92 16.68 0.52
C ILE A 136 -3.27 17.73 -0.54
N CYS A 137 -2.29 18.51 -0.97
CA CYS A 137 -2.47 19.45 -2.09
C CYS A 137 -2.33 18.74 -3.45
N ALA A 138 -2.77 19.38 -4.53
CA ALA A 138 -2.71 18.80 -5.88
C ALA A 138 -1.27 18.50 -6.33
N LYS A 139 -0.29 19.30 -5.92
CA LYS A 139 1.13 19.09 -6.22
C LYS A 139 1.65 17.79 -5.57
N ASP A 140 1.32 17.58 -4.29
CA ASP A 140 1.74 16.39 -3.55
C ASP A 140 1.02 15.13 -4.04
N LEU A 141 -0.29 15.23 -4.37
CA LEU A 141 -1.04 14.16 -5.01
C LEU A 141 -0.34 13.67 -6.28
N ASN A 142 -0.07 14.58 -7.23
CA ASN A 142 0.58 14.24 -8.48
C ASN A 142 1.99 13.66 -8.26
N TYR A 143 2.70 14.18 -7.27
CA TYR A 143 4.03 13.67 -6.95
C TYR A 143 4.00 12.23 -6.42
N LEU A 144 3.08 11.92 -5.51
CA LEU A 144 2.90 10.57 -4.97
C LEU A 144 2.47 9.56 -6.04
N ILE A 145 1.54 9.95 -6.93
CA ILE A 145 1.11 9.13 -8.07
C ILE A 145 2.30 8.83 -8.98
N ASN A 146 3.04 9.85 -9.41
CA ASN A 146 4.20 9.67 -10.29
C ASN A 146 5.30 8.80 -9.63
N THR A 147 5.50 8.95 -8.32
CA THR A 147 6.46 8.10 -7.59
C THR A 147 5.97 6.65 -7.56
N TYR A 148 4.70 6.43 -7.27
CA TYR A 148 4.12 5.09 -7.29
C TYR A 148 4.25 4.43 -8.66
N ASP A 149 3.90 5.14 -9.73
CA ASP A 149 3.95 4.63 -11.10
C ASP A 149 5.38 4.30 -11.53
N LEU A 150 6.36 5.13 -11.19
CA LEU A 150 7.78 4.85 -11.43
C LEU A 150 8.21 3.56 -10.73
N LEU A 151 8.01 3.49 -9.40
CA LEU A 151 8.45 2.35 -8.59
C LEU A 151 7.75 1.05 -9.02
N PHE A 152 6.46 1.12 -9.31
CA PHE A 152 5.66 -0.02 -9.77
C PHE A 152 6.12 -0.52 -11.14
N SER A 153 6.39 0.40 -12.07
CA SER A 153 6.94 0.08 -13.39
C SER A 153 8.29 -0.61 -13.30
N VAL A 154 9.20 -0.07 -12.48
CA VAL A 154 10.52 -0.69 -12.24
C VAL A 154 10.36 -2.07 -11.61
N GLN A 155 9.46 -2.23 -10.63
CA GLN A 155 9.22 -3.52 -9.97
C GLN A 155 8.68 -4.57 -10.94
N ILE A 156 7.72 -4.21 -11.81
CA ILE A 156 7.17 -5.14 -12.81
C ILE A 156 8.24 -5.52 -13.83
N LEU A 157 8.95 -4.53 -14.38
CA LEU A 157 10.01 -4.79 -15.37
C LEU A 157 11.11 -5.67 -14.78
N SER A 158 11.50 -5.45 -13.53
CA SER A 158 12.46 -6.32 -12.83
C SER A 158 11.99 -7.76 -12.81
N LYS A 159 10.74 -8.00 -12.40
CA LYS A 159 10.17 -9.36 -12.31
C LYS A 159 9.98 -10.03 -13.67
N LEU A 160 9.75 -9.26 -14.73
CA LEU A 160 9.60 -9.78 -16.09
C LEU A 160 10.94 -10.09 -16.77
N LEU A 161 11.95 -9.26 -16.51
CA LEU A 161 13.25 -9.34 -17.14
C LEU A 161 14.25 -10.20 -16.35
N LEU A 162 14.09 -10.27 -15.04
CA LEU A 162 15.01 -10.93 -14.12
C LEU A 162 14.25 -11.87 -13.18
N LYS A 163 14.92 -12.92 -12.71
CA LYS A 163 14.37 -13.79 -11.66
C LYS A 163 14.45 -13.17 -10.26
N GLU A 164 15.31 -12.18 -10.09
CA GLU A 164 15.62 -11.47 -8.85
C GLU A 164 15.58 -9.95 -9.05
N ASP A 165 15.93 -9.19 -8.04
CA ASP A 165 16.02 -7.72 -8.12
C ASP A 165 17.07 -7.29 -9.16
N ILE A 166 16.88 -6.09 -9.74
CA ILE A 166 17.74 -5.55 -10.79
C ILE A 166 19.19 -5.46 -10.29
N LYS A 167 20.07 -6.17 -10.97
CA LYS A 167 21.53 -5.97 -10.88
C LYS A 167 22.02 -5.47 -12.25
N ASP A 168 22.83 -4.43 -12.27
CA ASP A 168 23.23 -3.73 -13.50
C ASP A 168 23.84 -4.66 -14.58
N HIS A 169 24.57 -5.70 -14.15
CA HIS A 169 25.22 -6.67 -15.04
C HIS A 169 24.30 -7.77 -15.58
N GLU A 170 23.09 -7.91 -15.06
CA GLU A 170 22.14 -8.97 -15.45
C GLU A 170 21.17 -8.53 -16.55
N LEU A 171 21.03 -7.22 -16.77
CA LEU A 171 20.17 -6.67 -17.82
C LEU A 171 20.89 -6.66 -19.17
N GLY A 172 20.43 -7.45 -20.15
CA GLY A 172 20.84 -7.31 -21.54
C GLY A 172 20.47 -5.95 -22.15
N ALA A 173 21.03 -5.60 -23.31
CA ALA A 173 20.81 -4.31 -23.97
C ALA A 173 19.32 -3.98 -24.14
N ASN A 174 18.52 -4.90 -24.67
CA ASN A 174 17.08 -4.70 -24.87
C ASN A 174 16.32 -4.48 -23.56
N GLY A 175 16.74 -5.15 -22.48
CA GLY A 175 16.14 -4.96 -21.13
C GLY A 175 16.45 -3.58 -20.57
N LYS A 176 17.68 -3.09 -20.75
CA LYS A 176 18.08 -1.72 -20.38
C LYS A 176 17.28 -0.67 -21.16
N ASP A 177 17.16 -0.84 -22.48
CA ASP A 177 16.41 0.06 -23.35
C ASP A 177 14.93 0.15 -22.93
N LEU A 178 14.33 -1.01 -22.65
CA LEU A 178 12.95 -1.06 -22.16
C LEU A 178 12.80 -0.34 -20.83
N LEU A 179 13.69 -0.60 -19.87
CA LEU A 179 13.69 0.03 -18.55
C LEU A 179 13.83 1.56 -18.68
N PHE A 180 14.81 2.03 -19.45
CA PHE A 180 15.10 3.46 -19.60
C PHE A 180 13.95 4.19 -20.28
N LYS A 181 13.33 3.57 -21.29
CA LYS A 181 12.15 4.13 -21.96
C LYS A 181 10.97 4.32 -21.01
N HIS A 182 10.71 3.33 -20.12
CA HIS A 182 9.59 3.40 -19.16
C HIS A 182 9.87 4.27 -17.94
N THR A 183 11.12 4.51 -17.64
CA THR A 183 11.51 5.32 -16.46
C THR A 183 11.95 6.73 -16.83
N ASP A 184 12.01 7.04 -18.13
CA ASP A 184 12.53 8.32 -18.63
C ASP A 184 13.92 8.63 -18.02
N THR A 185 14.84 7.67 -18.18
CA THR A 185 16.23 7.76 -17.76
C THR A 185 17.14 7.22 -18.84
N SER A 186 18.42 7.53 -18.81
CA SER A 186 19.40 7.07 -19.81
C SER A 186 20.46 6.11 -19.26
N SER A 187 20.44 5.87 -17.95
CA SER A 187 21.40 4.97 -17.31
C SER A 187 20.89 4.46 -15.96
N ILE A 188 21.43 3.35 -15.49
CA ILE A 188 21.12 2.79 -14.16
C ILE A 188 21.48 3.75 -13.02
N PRO A 189 22.64 4.43 -13.00
CA PRO A 189 22.93 5.42 -11.96
C PRO A 189 21.88 6.54 -11.89
N LEU A 190 21.45 7.08 -13.03
CA LEU A 190 20.40 8.11 -13.08
C LEU A 190 19.05 7.61 -12.60
N LEU A 191 18.71 6.34 -12.90
CA LEU A 191 17.50 5.72 -12.38
C LEU A 191 17.55 5.57 -10.86
N ILE A 192 18.68 5.15 -10.30
CA ILE A 192 18.87 5.05 -8.84
C ILE A 192 18.72 6.42 -8.18
N GLU A 193 19.36 7.46 -8.74
CA GLU A 193 19.24 8.82 -8.25
C GLU A 193 17.81 9.33 -8.28
N LYS A 194 17.10 9.13 -9.41
CA LYS A 194 15.68 9.49 -9.57
C LYS A 194 14.79 8.79 -8.53
N ILE A 195 15.00 7.47 -8.31
CA ILE A 195 14.27 6.72 -7.30
C ILE A 195 14.56 7.26 -5.90
N ALA A 196 15.82 7.53 -5.57
CA ALA A 196 16.20 8.05 -4.26
C ALA A 196 15.59 9.42 -3.98
N GLU A 197 15.62 10.34 -4.96
CA GLU A 197 15.00 11.66 -4.87
C GLU A 197 13.48 11.53 -4.67
N MET A 198 12.82 10.76 -5.55
CA MET A 198 11.36 10.64 -5.52
C MET A 198 10.86 9.98 -4.24
N THR A 199 11.53 8.94 -3.76
CA THR A 199 11.17 8.26 -2.50
C THR A 199 11.42 9.14 -1.28
N SER A 200 12.54 9.87 -1.24
CA SER A 200 12.84 10.82 -0.15
C SER A 200 11.77 11.90 -0.03
N LYS A 201 11.38 12.50 -1.15
CA LYS A 201 10.34 13.54 -1.15
C LYS A 201 8.96 12.97 -0.83
N SER A 202 8.61 11.78 -1.33
CA SER A 202 7.37 11.10 -0.97
C SER A 202 7.32 10.77 0.53
N ALA A 203 8.43 10.35 1.13
CA ALA A 203 8.54 10.13 2.57
C ALA A 203 8.25 11.41 3.38
N ASN A 204 8.78 12.54 2.93
CA ASN A 204 8.52 13.84 3.56
C ASN A 204 7.05 14.25 3.43
N ILE A 205 6.43 14.09 2.24
CA ILE A 205 5.01 14.35 2.04
C ILE A 205 4.17 13.51 2.99
N ILE A 206 4.42 12.20 3.06
CA ILE A 206 3.67 11.28 3.93
C ILE A 206 3.85 11.65 5.41
N SER A 207 5.07 12.00 5.82
CA SER A 207 5.37 12.40 7.20
C SER A 207 4.69 13.70 7.61
N ASN A 208 4.45 14.62 6.67
CA ASN A 208 3.73 15.87 6.93
C ASN A 208 2.21 15.66 7.05
N ILE A 209 1.67 14.59 6.46
CA ILE A 209 0.24 14.26 6.53
C ILE A 209 -0.10 13.55 7.84
N LEU A 210 0.79 12.65 8.27
CA LEU A 210 0.55 11.80 9.43
C LEU A 210 0.99 12.50 10.72
N PRO A 211 0.23 12.38 11.82
CA PRO A 211 0.64 12.91 13.11
C PRO A 211 1.90 12.19 13.60
N ASN A 212 2.70 12.88 14.39
CA ASN A 212 3.79 12.22 15.11
C ASN A 212 3.19 11.19 16.08
N PRO A 213 3.63 9.92 16.02
CA PRO A 213 3.11 8.86 16.87
C PRO A 213 3.66 8.94 18.29
#